data_ee143318149ed42932c5ceba4c554a2a
#
_entry.id   ee143318149ed42932c5ceba4c554a2a
#
_cell.length_a   1.000
_cell.length_b   1.000
_cell.length_c   1.000
_cell.angle_alpha   90.00
_cell.angle_beta   90.00
_cell.angle_gamma   90.00
#
_symmetry.space_group_name_H-M   'P 1'
#
loop_
_entity.id
_entity.type
_entity.pdbx_description
1 polymer ?
#
loop_
_entity_poly.entity_id
_entity_poly.type
_entity_poly.pdbx_seq_one_letter_code
_entity_poly.pdbx_strand_id
1 'polypeptide(L)'
;RGGTLLMTPLRGIDGEVYELTITADSPLVGMSVGDAEAEIGAPLFLALYTGNDSRMAPPADERLWVGSVIGVMGQAELVSAYAHGKKLHMSHRLRVLGDLFNPDHSGISEAVIPTTSPFIGRAQADLRLRKRYGISLLAINRDKKILRRNIRNLPIRSGDILVFHSNWTDLSQATNNRDFVVITDYPKQEQRPHKLRTAIGIFTCSMLLALSTLVPLPIALMAGAAAMVVSGVLDMDDAYAAISWKTVFTMACLIPLGIAMDSTGAANWLAQQTIER
;
A
#
# COMPACT_ATOMS: atom_id res chain seq x y z
N ARG A 1 11.42 8.27 14.49
CA ARG A 1 11.23 6.97 15.17
C ARG A 1 10.81 6.00 14.08
N GLY A 2 11.78 5.22 13.53
CA GLY A 2 11.54 4.21 12.52
C GLY A 2 10.83 3.02 13.17
N GLY A 3 9.52 2.92 12.96
CA GLY A 3 8.76 1.76 13.37
C GLY A 3 9.09 0.59 12.46
N THR A 4 9.59 -0.49 13.02
CA THR A 4 9.48 -1.82 12.45
C THR A 4 7.99 -2.05 12.21
N LEU A 5 7.57 -2.24 10.96
CA LEU A 5 6.18 -2.58 10.63
C LEU A 5 5.92 -3.99 11.17
N LEU A 6 5.51 -4.06 12.45
CA LEU A 6 4.87 -5.25 13.02
C LEU A 6 3.51 -5.36 12.36
N MET A 7 3.41 -6.20 11.33
CA MET A 7 2.10 -6.61 10.83
C MET A 7 1.38 -7.29 11.99
N THR A 8 0.21 -6.80 12.34
CA THR A 8 -0.64 -7.36 13.40
C THR A 8 -0.70 -8.89 13.21
N PRO A 9 -0.39 -9.70 14.23
CA PRO A 9 -0.33 -11.15 14.09
C PRO A 9 -1.74 -11.68 13.82
N LEU A 10 -2.09 -11.78 12.53
CA LEU A 10 -3.24 -12.56 12.09
C LEU A 10 -2.89 -14.02 12.25
N ARG A 11 -3.58 -14.68 13.20
CA ARG A 11 -3.54 -16.09 13.55
C ARG A 11 -2.38 -16.90 12.95
N GLY A 12 -1.18 -16.73 13.54
CA GLY A 12 -0.05 -17.64 13.28
C GLY A 12 0.87 -17.24 12.12
N ILE A 13 0.87 -16.02 11.61
CA ILE A 13 1.91 -15.51 10.71
C ILE A 13 2.83 -14.62 11.53
N ASP A 14 3.92 -15.22 12.06
CA ASP A 14 4.98 -14.51 12.75
C ASP A 14 6.10 -14.23 11.74
N GLY A 15 6.44 -12.97 11.54
CA GLY A 15 7.54 -12.55 10.69
C GLY A 15 7.54 -11.04 10.49
N GLU A 16 8.72 -10.50 10.38
CA GLU A 16 8.94 -9.10 9.99
C GLU A 16 9.26 -9.02 8.50
N VAL A 17 9.05 -7.83 7.92
CA VAL A 17 9.39 -7.58 6.52
C VAL A 17 10.77 -6.95 6.44
N TYR A 18 11.60 -7.47 5.55
CA TYR A 18 12.96 -7.02 5.30
C TYR A 18 13.15 -6.69 3.83
N GLU A 19 14.06 -5.75 3.56
CA GLU A 19 14.53 -5.49 2.20
C GLU A 19 15.85 -6.23 1.97
N LEU A 20 15.91 -7.02 0.88
CA LEU A 20 17.11 -7.68 0.40
C LEU A 20 17.50 -7.10 -0.94
N THR A 21 18.65 -6.44 -1.01
CA THR A 21 19.20 -5.89 -2.26
C THR A 21 20.10 -6.92 -2.93
N ILE A 22 19.89 -7.15 -4.22
CA ILE A 22 20.69 -8.09 -5.01
C ILE A 22 22.00 -7.42 -5.38
N THR A 23 23.11 -8.02 -4.93
CA THR A 23 24.47 -7.58 -5.27
C THR A 23 24.95 -8.20 -6.58
N ALA A 24 26.03 -7.67 -7.17
CA ALA A 24 26.61 -8.23 -8.39
C ALA A 24 27.13 -9.65 -8.23
N ASP A 25 27.55 -10.03 -7.01
CA ASP A 25 28.08 -11.36 -6.70
C ASP A 25 27.00 -12.37 -6.27
N SER A 26 25.75 -11.98 -6.30
CA SER A 26 24.64 -12.85 -5.89
C SER A 26 24.32 -13.90 -6.94
N PRO A 27 24.16 -15.18 -6.55
CA PRO A 27 23.74 -16.22 -7.47
C PRO A 27 22.29 -16.05 -7.96
N LEU A 28 21.52 -15.14 -7.37
CA LEU A 28 20.15 -14.87 -7.79
C LEU A 28 20.06 -13.99 -9.04
N VAL A 29 21.18 -13.40 -9.49
CA VAL A 29 21.20 -12.55 -10.69
C VAL A 29 20.79 -13.35 -11.92
N GLY A 30 19.76 -12.90 -12.63
CA GLY A 30 19.20 -13.56 -13.81
C GLY A 30 18.20 -14.68 -13.53
N MET A 31 18.07 -15.14 -12.26
CA MET A 31 17.05 -16.12 -11.89
C MET A 31 15.64 -15.49 -11.92
N SER A 32 14.63 -16.34 -12.14
CA SER A 32 13.24 -15.90 -11.96
C SER A 32 12.87 -15.84 -10.46
N VAL A 33 11.92 -14.99 -10.12
CA VAL A 33 11.36 -14.93 -8.74
C VAL A 33 10.88 -16.30 -8.30
N GLY A 34 10.24 -17.04 -9.20
CA GLY A 34 9.72 -18.38 -8.89
C GLY A 34 10.79 -19.40 -8.58
N ASP A 35 11.93 -19.35 -9.28
CA ASP A 35 13.05 -20.27 -9.02
C ASP A 35 13.75 -19.92 -7.71
N ALA A 36 13.92 -18.62 -7.44
CA ALA A 36 14.50 -18.14 -6.18
C ALA A 36 13.63 -18.51 -4.96
N GLU A 37 12.31 -18.45 -5.08
CA GLU A 37 11.38 -18.88 -4.03
C GLU A 37 11.31 -20.40 -3.85
N ALA A 38 11.60 -21.16 -4.90
CA ALA A 38 11.59 -22.63 -4.84
C ALA A 38 12.79 -23.20 -4.08
N GLU A 39 13.83 -22.40 -3.83
CA GLU A 39 15.00 -22.84 -3.10
C GLU A 39 14.70 -23.20 -1.64
N ILE A 40 15.43 -24.17 -1.12
CA ILE A 40 15.27 -24.62 0.27
C ILE A 40 15.73 -23.48 1.21
N GLY A 41 14.86 -23.05 2.11
CA GLY A 41 15.17 -21.99 3.08
C GLY A 41 14.92 -20.57 2.56
N ALA A 42 14.39 -20.42 1.34
CA ALA A 42 14.00 -19.10 0.84
C ALA A 42 12.88 -18.50 1.71
N PRO A 43 12.99 -17.21 2.09
CA PRO A 43 11.91 -16.50 2.73
C PRO A 43 10.76 -16.24 1.74
N LEU A 44 9.64 -15.78 2.23
CA LEU A 44 8.49 -15.46 1.40
C LEU A 44 8.69 -14.11 0.70
N PHE A 45 8.65 -14.10 -0.63
CA PHE A 45 8.80 -12.88 -1.43
C PHE A 45 7.45 -12.18 -1.56
N LEU A 46 7.36 -10.95 -1.07
CA LEU A 46 6.14 -10.14 -1.07
C LEU A 46 6.15 -9.05 -2.13
N ALA A 47 7.30 -8.42 -2.35
CA ALA A 47 7.43 -7.27 -3.24
C ALA A 47 8.77 -7.31 -3.97
N LEU A 48 8.82 -6.62 -5.11
CA LEU A 48 10.02 -6.46 -5.91
C LEU A 48 10.10 -5.03 -6.44
N TYR A 49 11.30 -4.44 -6.35
CA TYR A 49 11.67 -3.19 -6.99
C TYR A 49 12.77 -3.44 -8.02
N THR A 50 12.55 -3.02 -9.27
CA THR A 50 13.47 -3.18 -10.38
C THR A 50 13.82 -1.82 -11.00
N GLY A 51 14.57 -0.98 -10.26
CA GLY A 51 15.11 0.29 -10.75
C GLY A 51 14.10 1.42 -10.94
N ASN A 52 12.96 1.22 -11.58
CA ASN A 52 11.94 2.24 -11.83
C ASN A 52 10.52 1.79 -11.47
N ASP A 53 10.30 0.51 -11.23
CA ASP A 53 8.98 -0.04 -10.93
C ASP A 53 9.02 -0.79 -9.60
N SER A 54 8.09 -0.46 -8.72
CA SER A 54 7.89 -1.14 -7.45
C SER A 54 6.57 -1.88 -7.49
N ARG A 55 6.61 -3.18 -7.25
CA ARG A 55 5.46 -4.06 -7.44
C ARG A 55 5.26 -4.97 -6.25
N MET A 56 4.01 -5.01 -5.77
CA MET A 56 3.57 -6.03 -4.83
C MET A 56 3.27 -7.33 -5.58
N ALA A 57 3.53 -8.48 -4.92
CA ALA A 57 3.27 -9.79 -5.48
C ALA A 57 3.89 -10.01 -6.88
N PRO A 58 5.23 -9.92 -7.01
CA PRO A 58 5.88 -10.03 -8.31
C PRO A 58 5.56 -11.37 -8.98
N PRO A 59 5.33 -11.39 -10.32
CA PRO A 59 5.09 -12.62 -11.05
C PRO A 59 6.26 -13.60 -10.91
N ALA A 60 5.97 -14.90 -10.95
CA ALA A 60 7.01 -15.93 -10.78
C ALA A 60 8.03 -15.96 -11.94
N ASP A 61 7.63 -15.49 -13.12
CA ASP A 61 8.43 -15.39 -14.34
C ASP A 61 9.30 -14.13 -14.41
N GLU A 62 9.15 -13.20 -13.45
CA GLU A 62 9.95 -11.98 -13.40
C GLU A 62 11.40 -12.27 -13.01
N ARG A 63 12.36 -11.63 -13.69
CA ARG A 63 13.79 -11.86 -13.48
C ARG A 63 14.38 -10.88 -12.49
N LEU A 64 15.31 -11.40 -11.71
CA LEU A 64 16.05 -10.64 -10.71
C LEU A 64 17.34 -10.08 -11.31
N TRP A 65 17.59 -8.79 -11.14
CA TRP A 65 18.76 -8.10 -11.65
C TRP A 65 19.60 -7.51 -10.53
N VAL A 66 20.85 -7.19 -10.82
CA VAL A 66 21.72 -6.44 -9.90
C VAL A 66 21.05 -5.11 -9.53
N GLY A 67 21.01 -4.79 -8.24
CA GLY A 67 20.35 -3.59 -7.72
C GLY A 67 18.83 -3.73 -7.50
N SER A 68 18.21 -4.85 -7.91
CA SER A 68 16.83 -5.13 -7.53
C SER A 68 16.70 -5.27 -6.01
N VAL A 69 15.60 -4.78 -5.44
CA VAL A 69 15.29 -4.89 -4.02
C VAL A 69 14.08 -5.79 -3.84
N ILE A 70 14.24 -6.86 -3.07
CA ILE A 70 13.18 -7.82 -2.77
C ILE A 70 12.65 -7.54 -1.36
N GLY A 71 11.35 -7.35 -1.23
CA GLY A 71 10.66 -7.34 0.05
C GLY A 71 10.31 -8.76 0.48
N VAL A 72 10.91 -9.22 1.56
CA VAL A 72 10.70 -10.58 2.05
C VAL A 72 10.14 -10.59 3.46
N MET A 73 9.33 -11.60 3.77
CA MET A 73 8.82 -11.84 5.12
C MET A 73 9.38 -13.13 5.70
N GLY A 74 9.83 -13.05 6.95
CA GLY A 74 10.34 -14.19 7.69
C GLY A 74 10.88 -13.84 9.06
N GLN A 75 11.37 -14.86 9.78
CA GLN A 75 12.10 -14.66 11.03
C GLN A 75 13.49 -14.09 10.72
N ALA A 76 13.97 -13.18 11.57
CA ALA A 76 15.24 -12.46 11.37
C ALA A 76 16.41 -13.38 11.07
N GLU A 77 16.53 -14.48 11.85
CA GLU A 77 17.63 -15.43 11.72
C GLU A 77 17.60 -16.15 10.35
N LEU A 78 16.39 -16.55 9.89
CA LEU A 78 16.24 -17.26 8.62
C LEU A 78 16.52 -16.33 7.44
N VAL A 79 16.02 -15.09 7.50
CA VAL A 79 16.24 -14.10 6.45
C VAL A 79 17.72 -13.70 6.39
N SER A 80 18.36 -13.52 7.56
CA SER A 80 19.79 -13.21 7.64
C SER A 80 20.66 -14.35 7.08
N ALA A 81 20.35 -15.61 7.44
CA ALA A 81 21.06 -16.77 6.91
C ALA A 81 20.92 -16.88 5.38
N TYR A 82 19.72 -16.66 4.85
CA TYR A 82 19.48 -16.64 3.41
C TYR A 82 20.24 -15.51 2.72
N ALA A 83 20.17 -14.29 3.28
CA ALA A 83 20.87 -13.12 2.74
C ALA A 83 22.39 -13.36 2.68
N HIS A 84 22.98 -13.92 3.73
CA HIS A 84 24.40 -14.27 3.77
C HIS A 84 24.75 -15.33 2.75
N GLY A 85 23.97 -16.42 2.69
CA GLY A 85 24.19 -17.53 1.74
C GLY A 85 24.08 -17.11 0.29
N LYS A 86 23.23 -16.12 -0.02
CA LYS A 86 23.00 -15.59 -1.38
C LYS A 86 23.74 -14.29 -1.66
N LYS A 87 24.59 -13.83 -0.76
CA LYS A 87 25.36 -12.57 -0.88
C LYS A 87 24.46 -11.36 -1.17
N LEU A 88 23.34 -11.24 -0.41
CA LEU A 88 22.40 -10.13 -0.51
C LEU A 88 22.71 -9.10 0.58
N HIS A 89 22.40 -7.84 0.31
CA HIS A 89 22.46 -6.81 1.34
C HIS A 89 21.10 -6.72 2.04
N MET A 90 21.07 -7.05 3.34
CA MET A 90 19.86 -7.00 4.15
C MET A 90 19.70 -5.65 4.81
N SER A 91 18.51 -5.07 4.71
CA SER A 91 18.11 -3.86 5.44
C SER A 91 16.88 -4.15 6.29
N HIS A 92 16.96 -3.77 7.58
CA HIS A 92 15.81 -3.84 8.49
C HIS A 92 14.82 -2.69 8.29
N ARG A 93 15.24 -1.62 7.60
CA ARG A 93 14.37 -0.48 7.30
C ARG A 93 13.91 -0.59 5.86
N LEU A 94 12.61 -0.51 5.67
CA LEU A 94 12.01 -0.40 4.34
C LEU A 94 12.27 1.01 3.81
N ARG A 95 13.23 1.14 2.89
CA ARG A 95 13.62 2.43 2.28
C ARG A 95 13.00 2.61 0.91
N VAL A 96 12.97 1.54 0.14
CA VAL A 96 12.52 1.53 -1.25
C VAL A 96 11.08 1.03 -1.34
N LEU A 97 10.75 0.02 -0.55
CA LEU A 97 9.44 -0.63 -0.58
C LEU A 97 8.49 -0.13 0.53
N GLY A 98 8.90 0.89 1.31
CA GLY A 98 8.12 1.38 2.46
C GLY A 98 6.69 1.78 2.10
N ASP A 99 6.49 2.45 0.98
CA ASP A 99 5.17 2.88 0.52
C ASP A 99 4.26 1.70 0.13
N LEU A 100 4.86 0.62 -0.42
CA LEU A 100 4.09 -0.58 -0.77
C LEU A 100 3.58 -1.34 0.46
N PHE A 101 4.29 -1.24 1.58
CA PHE A 101 3.92 -1.88 2.85
C PHE A 101 3.18 -0.95 3.80
N ASN A 102 2.78 0.23 3.35
CA ASN A 102 1.96 1.13 4.14
C ASN A 102 0.58 0.48 4.37
N PRO A 103 0.11 0.37 5.63
CA PRO A 103 -1.20 -0.20 5.96
C PRO A 103 -2.38 0.46 5.23
N ASP A 104 -2.24 1.74 4.85
CA ASP A 104 -3.25 2.46 4.08
C ASP A 104 -3.37 1.95 2.63
N HIS A 105 -2.34 1.30 2.09
CA HIS A 105 -2.28 0.86 0.70
C HIS A 105 -2.29 -0.65 0.52
N SER A 106 -1.79 -1.39 1.50
CA SER A 106 -1.68 -2.84 1.42
C SER A 106 -1.79 -3.52 2.78
N GLY A 107 -2.07 -4.81 2.78
CA GLY A 107 -2.11 -5.58 4.01
C GLY A 107 -2.41 -7.06 3.80
N ILE A 108 -2.50 -7.75 4.94
CA ILE A 108 -2.83 -9.17 4.96
C ILE A 108 -4.35 -9.31 5.07
N SER A 109 -4.92 -10.16 4.24
CA SER A 109 -6.34 -10.49 4.23
C SER A 109 -6.56 -12.00 4.23
N GLU A 110 -7.73 -12.38 4.70
CA GLU A 110 -8.21 -13.76 4.68
C GLU A 110 -9.41 -13.87 3.74
N ALA A 111 -9.44 -14.92 2.92
CA ALA A 111 -10.58 -15.23 2.09
C ALA A 111 -10.93 -16.72 2.13
N VAL A 112 -12.22 -17.02 2.15
CA VAL A 112 -12.76 -18.37 2.08
C VAL A 112 -13.00 -18.76 0.63
N ILE A 113 -12.69 -20.01 0.30
CA ILE A 113 -13.02 -20.61 -0.98
C ILE A 113 -14.45 -21.20 -0.92
N PRO A 114 -15.42 -20.59 -1.62
CA PRO A 114 -16.78 -21.12 -1.68
C PRO A 114 -16.82 -22.42 -2.49
N THR A 115 -17.89 -23.22 -2.28
CA THR A 115 -18.10 -24.50 -2.98
C THR A 115 -18.22 -24.36 -4.50
N THR A 116 -18.56 -23.16 -4.98
CA THR A 116 -18.72 -22.84 -6.40
C THR A 116 -17.46 -22.25 -7.04
N SER A 117 -16.36 -22.15 -6.30
CA SER A 117 -15.14 -21.52 -6.78
C SER A 117 -14.47 -22.35 -7.89
N PRO A 118 -14.04 -21.69 -8.99
CA PRO A 118 -13.25 -22.34 -10.04
C PRO A 118 -11.82 -22.69 -9.61
N PHE A 119 -11.41 -22.31 -8.40
CA PHE A 119 -10.09 -22.63 -7.82
C PHE A 119 -10.02 -24.05 -7.27
N ILE A 120 -11.16 -24.69 -7.01
CA ILE A 120 -11.21 -26.01 -6.43
C ILE A 120 -10.52 -27.05 -7.33
N GLY A 121 -9.63 -27.84 -6.73
CA GLY A 121 -8.85 -28.87 -7.42
C GLY A 121 -7.63 -28.38 -8.17
N ARG A 122 -7.44 -27.07 -8.31
CA ARG A 122 -6.27 -26.49 -8.97
C ARG A 122 -5.17 -26.19 -7.96
N ALA A 123 -3.91 -26.39 -8.38
CA ALA A 123 -2.77 -25.97 -7.58
C ALA A 123 -2.60 -24.44 -7.64
N GLN A 124 -2.03 -23.85 -6.58
CA GLN A 124 -1.78 -22.41 -6.54
C GLN A 124 -0.91 -21.94 -7.72
N ALA A 125 0.03 -22.75 -8.18
CA ALA A 125 0.88 -22.47 -9.34
C ALA A 125 0.06 -22.23 -10.61
N ASP A 126 -1.01 -23.01 -10.81
CA ASP A 126 -1.87 -22.95 -12.01
C ASP A 126 -2.80 -21.73 -11.99
N LEU A 127 -3.15 -21.25 -10.80
CA LEU A 127 -4.06 -20.11 -10.63
C LEU A 127 -3.40 -18.78 -10.96
N ARG A 128 -2.06 -18.71 -10.95
CA ARG A 128 -1.28 -17.49 -11.22
C ARG A 128 -1.81 -16.27 -10.46
N LEU A 129 -2.12 -16.44 -9.15
CA LEU A 129 -2.79 -15.44 -8.32
C LEU A 129 -2.05 -14.10 -8.34
N ARG A 130 -0.73 -14.10 -8.38
CA ARG A 130 0.08 -12.88 -8.46
C ARG A 130 -0.15 -12.12 -9.77
N LYS A 131 -0.12 -12.84 -10.90
CA LYS A 131 -0.25 -12.22 -12.23
C LYS A 131 -1.68 -11.78 -12.53
N ARG A 132 -2.67 -12.55 -12.04
CA ARG A 132 -4.09 -12.32 -12.33
C ARG A 132 -4.76 -11.35 -11.37
N TYR A 133 -4.38 -11.37 -10.10
CA TYR A 133 -5.06 -10.65 -9.02
C TYR A 133 -4.14 -9.78 -8.17
N GLY A 134 -2.81 -9.74 -8.42
CA GLY A 134 -1.88 -9.00 -7.58
C GLY A 134 -1.76 -9.54 -6.14
N ILE A 135 -2.10 -10.83 -5.93
CA ILE A 135 -2.22 -11.44 -4.60
C ILE A 135 -1.07 -12.40 -4.34
N SER A 136 -0.32 -12.19 -3.24
CA SER A 136 0.68 -13.11 -2.72
C SER A 136 0.08 -14.02 -1.67
N LEU A 137 -0.09 -15.33 -1.98
CA LEU A 137 -0.57 -16.30 -1.00
C LEU A 137 0.53 -16.61 0.03
N LEU A 138 0.20 -16.41 1.31
CA LEU A 138 1.11 -16.60 2.45
C LEU A 138 0.92 -17.96 3.12
N ALA A 139 -0.34 -18.37 3.26
CA ALA A 139 -0.70 -19.62 3.93
C ALA A 139 -2.10 -20.08 3.48
N ILE A 140 -2.36 -21.37 3.67
CA ILE A 140 -3.70 -21.95 3.54
C ILE A 140 -4.07 -22.54 4.90
N ASN A 141 -5.17 -22.06 5.47
CA ASN A 141 -5.73 -22.67 6.68
C ASN A 141 -6.80 -23.68 6.25
N ARG A 142 -6.52 -24.95 6.50
CA ARG A 142 -7.38 -26.11 6.20
C ARG A 142 -7.59 -26.91 7.47
N ASP A 143 -8.82 -27.14 7.89
CA ASP A 143 -9.18 -27.93 9.08
C ASP A 143 -8.42 -27.48 10.35
N LYS A 144 -8.32 -26.16 10.57
CA LYS A 144 -7.57 -25.53 11.66
C LYS A 144 -6.06 -25.75 11.62
N LYS A 145 -5.52 -26.32 10.54
CA LYS A 145 -4.07 -26.47 10.32
C LYS A 145 -3.59 -25.42 9.32
N ILE A 146 -2.54 -24.70 9.69
CA ILE A 146 -1.92 -23.68 8.83
C ILE A 146 -0.83 -24.34 8.00
N LEU A 147 -1.08 -24.42 6.69
CA LEU A 147 -0.16 -24.94 5.69
C LEU A 147 0.65 -23.78 5.10
N ARG A 148 1.98 -23.80 5.28
CA ARG A 148 2.89 -22.76 4.77
C ARG A 148 3.94 -23.29 3.83
N ARG A 149 4.35 -24.56 4.04
CA ARG A 149 5.37 -25.20 3.20
C ARG A 149 4.70 -25.89 2.02
N ASN A 150 5.31 -25.74 0.85
CA ASN A 150 4.89 -26.40 -0.39
C ASN A 150 3.44 -26.11 -0.83
N ILE A 151 2.92 -24.93 -0.45
CA ILE A 151 1.56 -24.50 -0.82
C ILE A 151 1.40 -24.32 -2.34
N ARG A 152 2.51 -24.13 -3.06
CA ARG A 152 2.53 -23.89 -4.51
C ARG A 152 1.92 -25.03 -5.31
N ASN A 153 2.16 -26.27 -4.88
CA ASN A 153 1.67 -27.48 -5.55
C ASN A 153 0.43 -28.08 -4.88
N LEU A 154 -0.08 -27.45 -3.83
CA LEU A 154 -1.20 -27.94 -3.07
C LEU A 154 -2.51 -27.62 -3.80
N PRO A 155 -3.38 -28.61 -4.10
CA PRO A 155 -4.69 -28.33 -4.68
C PRO A 155 -5.59 -27.67 -3.65
N ILE A 156 -6.23 -26.57 -4.06
CA ILE A 156 -7.19 -25.82 -3.24
C ILE A 156 -8.48 -26.61 -3.09
N ARG A 157 -9.06 -26.55 -1.90
CA ARG A 157 -10.33 -27.22 -1.57
C ARG A 157 -11.37 -26.20 -1.15
N SER A 158 -12.64 -26.58 -1.31
CA SER A 158 -13.75 -25.83 -0.75
C SER A 158 -13.61 -25.71 0.77
N GLY A 159 -13.87 -24.53 1.32
CA GLY A 159 -13.72 -24.24 2.74
C GLY A 159 -12.30 -23.90 3.19
N ASP A 160 -11.30 -23.96 2.31
CA ASP A 160 -9.96 -23.45 2.62
C ASP A 160 -10.03 -21.93 2.88
N ILE A 161 -9.33 -21.50 3.90
CA ILE A 161 -9.11 -20.08 4.14
C ILE A 161 -7.73 -19.73 3.61
N LEU A 162 -7.69 -18.91 2.57
CA LEU A 162 -6.46 -18.39 1.99
C LEU A 162 -6.03 -17.15 2.78
N VAL A 163 -4.83 -17.14 3.28
CA VAL A 163 -4.20 -15.96 3.89
C VAL A 163 -3.23 -15.39 2.89
N PHE A 164 -3.38 -14.13 2.52
CA PHE A 164 -2.58 -13.52 1.48
C PHE A 164 -2.28 -12.05 1.78
N HIS A 165 -1.23 -11.56 1.15
CA HIS A 165 -0.87 -10.16 1.13
C HIS A 165 -1.20 -9.57 -0.23
N SER A 166 -1.83 -8.38 -0.24
CA SER A 166 -2.21 -7.69 -1.47
C SER A 166 -2.31 -6.18 -1.26
N ASN A 167 -2.30 -5.45 -2.37
CA ASN A 167 -2.72 -4.06 -2.40
C ASN A 167 -4.25 -3.98 -2.28
N TRP A 168 -4.80 -2.98 -1.57
CA TRP A 168 -6.24 -2.85 -1.38
C TRP A 168 -6.99 -2.63 -2.69
N THR A 169 -6.37 -1.92 -3.64
CA THR A 169 -6.94 -1.69 -4.98
C THR A 169 -7.08 -3.00 -5.75
N ASP A 170 -6.02 -3.83 -5.75
CA ASP A 170 -6.01 -5.11 -6.45
C ASP A 170 -7.01 -6.09 -5.81
N LEU A 171 -7.08 -6.09 -4.47
CA LEU A 171 -8.02 -6.91 -3.73
C LEU A 171 -9.47 -6.55 -4.03
N SER A 172 -9.79 -5.26 -4.08
CA SER A 172 -11.15 -4.80 -4.38
C SER A 172 -11.60 -5.21 -5.79
N GLN A 173 -10.69 -5.18 -6.77
CA GLN A 173 -10.95 -5.66 -8.12
C GLN A 173 -11.12 -7.18 -8.17
N ALA A 174 -10.30 -7.91 -7.43
CA ALA A 174 -10.36 -9.38 -7.37
C ALA A 174 -11.66 -9.89 -6.74
N THR A 175 -12.19 -9.18 -5.75
CA THR A 175 -13.44 -9.55 -5.05
C THR A 175 -14.67 -9.51 -5.96
N ASN A 176 -14.66 -8.70 -7.03
CA ASN A 176 -15.75 -8.62 -8.00
C ASN A 176 -15.95 -9.91 -8.78
N ASN A 177 -14.95 -10.77 -8.88
CA ASN A 177 -15.01 -12.01 -9.69
C ASN A 177 -15.66 -13.20 -8.97
N ARG A 178 -16.03 -13.08 -7.68
CA ARG A 178 -16.66 -14.14 -6.86
C ARG A 178 -15.87 -15.46 -6.78
N ASP A 179 -14.61 -15.46 -7.15
CA ASP A 179 -13.75 -16.65 -7.12
C ASP A 179 -13.40 -17.07 -5.68
N PHE A 180 -13.38 -16.08 -4.77
CA PHE A 180 -13.20 -16.22 -3.33
C PHE A 180 -13.96 -15.13 -2.58
N VAL A 181 -14.24 -15.34 -1.29
CA VAL A 181 -14.94 -14.39 -0.43
C VAL A 181 -13.99 -13.88 0.64
N VAL A 182 -13.65 -12.58 0.61
CA VAL A 182 -12.80 -11.95 1.62
C VAL A 182 -13.58 -11.80 2.93
N ILE A 183 -12.97 -12.26 4.04
CA ILE A 183 -13.57 -12.23 5.39
C ILE A 183 -13.05 -11.04 6.18
N THR A 184 -11.80 -10.62 5.92
CA THR A 184 -11.16 -9.52 6.65
C THR A 184 -11.70 -8.19 6.15
N ASP A 185 -12.03 -7.29 7.08
CA ASP A 185 -12.34 -5.91 6.74
C ASP A 185 -11.06 -5.22 6.22
N TYR A 186 -11.16 -4.63 5.05
CA TYR A 186 -10.08 -3.89 4.42
C TYR A 186 -10.61 -2.54 3.92
N PRO A 187 -9.76 -1.50 3.82
CA PRO A 187 -10.15 -0.21 3.28
C PRO A 187 -10.62 -0.37 1.83
N LYS A 188 -11.93 -0.35 1.63
CA LYS A 188 -12.51 -0.41 0.29
C LYS A 188 -12.41 0.98 -0.33
N GLN A 189 -11.46 1.17 -1.23
CA GLN A 189 -11.52 2.32 -2.13
C GLN A 189 -12.63 2.06 -3.16
N GLU A 190 -13.82 2.54 -2.86
CA GLU A 190 -14.93 2.51 -3.82
C GLU A 190 -14.63 3.44 -4.98
N GLN A 191 -14.09 2.88 -6.07
CA GLN A 191 -14.04 3.61 -7.33
C GLN A 191 -15.47 3.77 -7.87
N ARG A 192 -15.97 5.01 -7.91
CA ARG A 192 -17.31 5.37 -8.39
C ARG A 192 -17.25 5.99 -9.79
N PRO A 193 -16.93 5.22 -10.86
CA PRO A 193 -16.73 5.77 -12.21
C PRO A 193 -17.99 6.42 -12.77
N HIS A 194 -19.17 6.01 -12.32
CA HIS A 194 -20.45 6.59 -12.73
C HIS A 194 -20.66 8.03 -12.24
N LYS A 195 -19.95 8.47 -11.19
CA LYS A 195 -20.02 9.83 -10.66
C LYS A 195 -18.98 10.79 -11.23
N LEU A 196 -18.09 10.30 -12.12
CA LEU A 196 -17.05 11.11 -12.72
C LEU A 196 -17.59 12.34 -13.45
N ARG A 197 -18.69 12.20 -14.19
CA ARG A 197 -19.33 13.31 -14.91
C ARG A 197 -19.83 14.39 -13.95
N THR A 198 -20.44 13.99 -12.84
CA THR A 198 -20.91 14.90 -11.80
C THR A 198 -19.74 15.62 -11.13
N ALA A 199 -18.66 14.89 -10.83
CA ALA A 199 -17.43 15.44 -10.25
C ALA A 199 -16.81 16.52 -11.15
N ILE A 200 -16.66 16.21 -12.44
CA ILE A 200 -16.12 17.16 -13.44
C ILE A 200 -17.04 18.39 -13.54
N GLY A 201 -18.35 18.21 -13.57
CA GLY A 201 -19.32 19.32 -13.64
C GLY A 201 -19.22 20.27 -12.44
N ILE A 202 -19.19 19.74 -11.22
CA ILE A 202 -19.07 20.52 -9.98
C ILE A 202 -17.72 21.24 -9.93
N PHE A 203 -16.63 20.53 -10.28
CA PHE A 203 -15.29 21.10 -10.30
C PHE A 203 -15.20 22.27 -11.29
N THR A 204 -15.68 22.08 -12.51
CA THR A 204 -15.68 23.12 -13.55
C THR A 204 -16.53 24.31 -13.15
N CYS A 205 -17.72 24.08 -12.58
CA CYS A 205 -18.58 25.17 -12.09
C CYS A 205 -17.93 25.96 -10.95
N SER A 206 -17.32 25.26 -9.98
CA SER A 206 -16.59 25.88 -8.87
C SER A 206 -15.41 26.71 -9.37
N MET A 207 -14.68 26.22 -10.37
CA MET A 207 -13.54 26.92 -10.96
C MET A 207 -13.97 28.17 -11.74
N LEU A 208 -15.04 28.08 -12.51
CA LEU A 208 -15.63 29.24 -13.21
C LEU A 208 -16.14 30.32 -12.23
N LEU A 209 -16.77 29.88 -11.13
CA LEU A 209 -17.22 30.78 -10.09
C LEU A 209 -16.04 31.49 -9.41
N ALA A 210 -14.97 30.78 -9.14
CA ALA A 210 -13.75 31.33 -8.56
C ALA A 210 -13.04 32.34 -9.47
N LEU A 211 -13.11 32.13 -10.78
CA LEU A 211 -12.55 33.05 -11.79
C LEU A 211 -13.45 34.25 -12.07
N SER A 212 -14.75 34.19 -11.77
CA SER A 212 -15.72 35.23 -12.09
C SER A 212 -15.61 36.50 -11.24
N THR A 213 -14.73 36.50 -10.22
CA THR A 213 -14.58 37.61 -9.23
C THR A 213 -15.87 38.03 -8.48
N LEU A 214 -17.00 37.37 -8.76
CA LEU A 214 -18.28 37.61 -8.10
C LEU A 214 -18.29 37.16 -6.64
N VAL A 215 -17.50 36.14 -6.34
CA VAL A 215 -17.41 35.51 -5.01
C VAL A 215 -15.94 35.40 -4.61
N PRO A 216 -15.56 35.68 -3.35
CA PRO A 216 -14.20 35.44 -2.88
C PRO A 216 -13.74 34.00 -3.13
N LEU A 217 -12.51 33.83 -3.63
CA LEU A 217 -11.93 32.52 -3.99
C LEU A 217 -12.12 31.44 -2.92
N PRO A 218 -11.89 31.69 -1.61
CA PRO A 218 -12.09 30.66 -0.59
C PRO A 218 -13.53 30.16 -0.50
N ILE A 219 -14.51 31.06 -0.68
CA ILE A 219 -15.94 30.73 -0.60
C ILE A 219 -16.35 29.89 -1.80
N ALA A 220 -15.89 30.24 -3.01
CA ALA A 220 -16.16 29.45 -4.22
C ALA A 220 -15.61 28.02 -4.13
N LEU A 221 -14.39 27.85 -3.62
CA LEU A 221 -13.76 26.53 -3.45
C LEU A 221 -14.44 25.72 -2.34
N MET A 222 -14.81 26.34 -1.21
CA MET A 222 -15.55 25.66 -0.15
C MET A 222 -16.94 25.21 -0.62
N ALA A 223 -17.65 26.06 -1.39
CA ALA A 223 -18.94 25.69 -1.96
C ALA A 223 -18.82 24.51 -2.93
N GLY A 224 -17.75 24.48 -3.74
CA GLY A 224 -17.45 23.34 -4.62
C GLY A 224 -17.19 22.05 -3.84
N ALA A 225 -16.38 22.10 -2.78
CA ALA A 225 -16.10 20.95 -1.92
C ALA A 225 -17.38 20.44 -1.22
N ALA A 226 -18.19 21.35 -0.67
CA ALA A 226 -19.47 21.00 -0.07
C ALA A 226 -20.43 20.36 -1.08
N ALA A 227 -20.49 20.88 -2.30
CA ALA A 227 -21.31 20.30 -3.37
C ALA A 227 -20.87 18.89 -3.76
N MET A 228 -19.57 18.57 -3.74
CA MET A 228 -19.05 17.22 -3.98
C MET A 228 -19.49 16.24 -2.90
N VAL A 229 -19.48 16.66 -1.62
CA VAL A 229 -19.95 15.83 -0.51
C VAL A 229 -21.48 15.63 -0.58
N VAL A 230 -22.25 16.69 -0.77
CA VAL A 230 -23.73 16.62 -0.84
C VAL A 230 -24.19 15.79 -2.04
N SER A 231 -23.50 15.87 -3.19
CA SER A 231 -23.80 15.02 -4.35
C SER A 231 -23.37 13.56 -4.17
N GLY A 232 -22.66 13.23 -3.07
CA GLY A 232 -22.16 11.91 -2.75
C GLY A 232 -21.06 11.45 -3.72
N VAL A 233 -20.39 12.38 -4.39
CA VAL A 233 -19.17 12.11 -5.18
C VAL A 233 -18.03 11.77 -4.24
N LEU A 234 -17.95 12.48 -3.13
CA LEU A 234 -16.95 12.30 -2.07
C LEU A 234 -17.67 11.94 -0.77
N ASP A 235 -17.20 10.90 -0.09
CA ASP A 235 -17.72 10.57 1.23
C ASP A 235 -17.15 11.51 2.29
N MET A 236 -17.87 11.68 3.41
CA MET A 236 -17.48 12.57 4.50
C MET A 236 -16.12 12.18 5.08
N ASP A 237 -15.88 10.87 5.25
CA ASP A 237 -14.63 10.33 5.79
C ASP A 237 -13.44 10.61 4.86
N ASP A 238 -13.64 10.46 3.55
CA ASP A 238 -12.64 10.79 2.54
C ASP A 238 -12.33 12.28 2.50
N ALA A 239 -13.37 13.13 2.65
CA ALA A 239 -13.22 14.58 2.72
C ALA A 239 -12.40 14.99 3.96
N TYR A 240 -12.65 14.39 5.12
CA TYR A 240 -11.87 14.64 6.34
C TYR A 240 -10.44 14.12 6.22
N ALA A 241 -10.22 12.96 5.62
CA ALA A 241 -8.90 12.38 5.41
C ALA A 241 -8.04 13.21 4.44
N ALA A 242 -8.66 13.87 3.46
CA ALA A 242 -7.98 14.76 2.52
C ALA A 242 -7.48 16.07 3.15
N ILE A 243 -7.98 16.44 4.35
CA ILE A 243 -7.55 17.65 5.03
C ILE A 243 -6.18 17.45 5.68
N SER A 244 -5.18 18.20 5.24
CA SER A 244 -3.88 18.26 5.92
C SER A 244 -3.96 19.02 7.23
N TRP A 245 -4.43 18.38 8.29
CA TRP A 245 -4.61 18.98 9.62
C TRP A 245 -3.33 19.65 10.14
N LYS A 246 -2.16 19.07 9.84
CA LYS A 246 -0.87 19.66 10.20
C LYS A 246 -0.70 21.06 9.61
N THR A 247 -1.04 21.24 8.35
CA THR A 247 -0.98 22.56 7.67
C THR A 247 -1.99 23.53 8.24
N VAL A 248 -3.22 23.07 8.51
CA VAL A 248 -4.28 23.89 9.11
C VAL A 248 -3.85 24.41 10.49
N PHE A 249 -3.36 23.53 11.36
CA PHE A 249 -2.89 23.94 12.69
C PHE A 249 -1.67 24.86 12.63
N THR A 250 -0.74 24.60 11.72
CA THR A 250 0.44 25.49 11.55
C THR A 250 0.01 26.89 11.15
N MET A 251 -0.89 27.01 10.17
CA MET A 251 -1.41 28.32 9.76
C MET A 251 -2.21 29.02 10.85
N ALA A 252 -3.07 28.25 11.56
CA ALA A 252 -3.85 28.78 12.66
C ALA A 252 -2.99 29.33 13.80
N CYS A 253 -1.83 28.73 14.07
CA CYS A 253 -0.88 29.21 15.07
C CYS A 253 -0.07 30.44 14.60
N LEU A 254 0.18 30.58 13.29
CA LEU A 254 0.94 31.71 12.74
C LEU A 254 0.13 33.02 12.71
N ILE A 255 -1.20 32.96 12.55
CA ILE A 255 -2.05 34.14 12.50
C ILE A 255 -1.99 34.97 13.81
N PRO A 256 -2.18 34.40 15.02
CA PRO A 256 -2.03 35.12 16.27
C PRO A 256 -0.61 35.67 16.48
N LEU A 257 0.41 34.94 16.02
CA LEU A 257 1.80 35.41 16.09
C LEU A 257 2.02 36.66 15.22
N GLY A 258 1.46 36.68 14.00
CA GLY A 258 1.49 37.85 13.12
C GLY A 258 0.79 39.05 13.76
N ILE A 259 -0.40 38.87 14.34
CA ILE A 259 -1.15 39.91 15.04
C ILE A 259 -0.34 40.43 16.25
N ALA A 260 0.29 39.57 17.02
CA ALA A 260 1.13 39.96 18.15
C ALA A 260 2.36 40.74 17.72
N MET A 261 3.00 40.39 16.63
CA MET A 261 4.16 41.11 16.09
C MET A 261 3.75 42.52 15.59
N ASP A 262 2.58 42.66 14.98
CA ASP A 262 2.05 43.94 14.51
C ASP A 262 1.64 44.82 15.69
N SER A 263 0.88 44.30 16.65
CA SER A 263 0.41 45.04 17.82
C SER A 263 1.52 45.50 18.79
N THR A 264 2.63 44.73 18.87
CA THR A 264 3.78 45.08 19.70
C THR A 264 4.78 46.02 19.01
N GLY A 265 4.61 46.29 17.70
CA GLY A 265 5.56 47.06 16.89
C GLY A 265 6.86 46.33 16.58
N ALA A 266 6.97 45.02 16.95
CA ALA A 266 8.16 44.24 16.74
C ALA A 266 8.49 44.09 15.25
N ALA A 267 7.49 44.03 14.38
CA ALA A 267 7.67 43.99 12.93
C ALA A 267 8.38 45.23 12.40
N ASN A 268 7.95 46.43 12.85
CA ASN A 268 8.58 47.69 12.47
C ASN A 268 10.00 47.83 12.99
N TRP A 269 10.24 47.39 14.22
CA TRP A 269 11.58 47.41 14.80
C TRP A 269 12.56 46.48 14.02
N LEU A 270 12.15 45.29 13.67
CA LEU A 270 12.95 44.34 12.85
C LEU A 270 13.23 44.92 11.45
N ALA A 271 12.21 45.53 10.83
CA ALA A 271 12.37 46.16 9.50
C ALA A 271 13.40 47.30 9.52
N GLN A 272 13.38 48.16 10.52
CA GLN A 272 14.34 49.26 10.69
C GLN A 272 15.80 48.73 10.89
N GLN A 273 15.97 47.71 11.72
CA GLN A 273 17.26 47.07 11.94
C GLN A 273 17.81 46.39 10.69
N THR A 274 16.97 45.96 9.77
CA THR A 274 17.37 45.32 8.53
C THR A 274 17.77 46.33 7.44
N ILE A 275 17.14 47.52 7.46
CA ILE A 275 17.39 48.59 6.49
C ILE A 275 18.63 49.40 6.87
N GLU A 276 18.95 49.51 8.18
CA GLU A 276 20.15 50.24 8.68
C GLU A 276 21.44 49.46 8.56
N ARG A 277 21.46 48.20 8.07
CA ARG A 277 22.62 47.37 7.75
C ARG A 277 22.87 47.29 6.25
#